data_cabb917814d6675534271fe4e131349c
#
_entry.id   cabb917814d6675534271fe4e131349c
#
_cell.length_a   1.000
_cell.length_b   1.000
_cell.length_c   1.000
_cell.angle_alpha   90.00
_cell.angle_beta   90.00
_cell.angle_gamma   90.00
#
_symmetry.space_group_name_H-M   'P 1'
#
loop_
_entity.id
_entity.type
_entity.pdbx_description
1 polymer ?
#
loop_
_entity_poly.entity_id
_entity_poly.type
_entity_poly.pdbx_seq_one_letter_code
_entity_poly.pdbx_strand_id
1 'polypeptide(L)'
;MILYYGSQFLLYYPRYTLDYEKVKITTTRQTNTMETEPLTRGIVLFGATGDLCKRKLIPALHKLWEKDLLPKQFFITGAARRDIGVDAWKKSLGEYPEEFLYQLDYVSCDLSSQESLNKLPETDDTTYFLSVPPERYEWAIINLKQGGLLDDPETSRVVIEKPFGYDYKSADHLQSVVERHLREKQVYRIDHYLGKDTVNNI
;
A
#
# COMPACT_ATOMS: atom_id res chain seq x y z
N MET A 1 -9.49 -1.10 6.23
CA MET A 1 -9.86 0.29 6.63
C MET A 1 -8.62 0.96 7.17
N ILE A 2 -8.19 2.06 6.57
CA ILE A 2 -7.07 2.83 7.11
C ILE A 2 -7.66 3.82 8.09
N LEU A 3 -7.36 3.65 9.38
CA LEU A 3 -7.75 4.60 10.42
C LEU A 3 -6.58 5.54 10.70
N TYR A 4 -6.86 6.82 10.72
CA TYR A 4 -5.93 7.86 11.09
C TYR A 4 -6.02 8.06 12.61
N TYR A 5 -4.94 7.86 13.33
CA TYR A 5 -4.88 8.15 14.75
C TYR A 5 -3.78 9.19 15.00
N GLY A 6 -4.17 10.41 15.38
CA GLY A 6 -3.30 11.52 15.76
C GLY A 6 -2.06 11.67 14.88
N SER A 7 -2.07 12.43 13.82
CA SER A 7 -0.98 12.64 12.83
C SER A 7 -0.34 11.39 12.21
N GLN A 8 -0.93 10.20 12.38
CA GLN A 8 -0.41 8.91 11.91
C GLN A 8 -1.41 8.19 11.03
N PHE A 9 -0.91 7.53 9.97
CA PHE A 9 -1.69 6.58 9.17
C PHE A 9 -1.72 5.25 9.90
N LEU A 10 -2.89 4.72 10.20
CA LEU A 10 -3.07 3.36 10.68
C LEU A 10 -3.70 2.53 9.56
N LEU A 11 -2.94 1.58 9.01
CA LEU A 11 -3.48 0.55 8.13
C LEU A 11 -4.19 -0.48 9.02
N TYR A 12 -5.51 -0.36 9.18
CA TYR A 12 -6.28 -1.37 9.90
C TYR A 12 -6.73 -2.45 8.92
N TYR A 13 -6.23 -3.68 9.12
CA TYR A 13 -6.68 -4.88 8.42
C TYR A 13 -7.76 -5.56 9.25
N PRO A 14 -9.06 -5.52 8.85
CA PRO A 14 -10.15 -5.98 9.71
C PRO A 14 -10.30 -7.51 9.85
N ARG A 15 -9.34 -8.34 9.43
CA ARG A 15 -9.50 -9.80 9.42
C ARG A 15 -8.46 -10.65 10.14
N TYR A 16 -7.49 -10.08 10.83
CA TYR A 16 -6.54 -10.88 11.62
C TYR A 16 -6.26 -10.26 12.99
N THR A 17 -7.27 -10.18 13.83
CA THR A 17 -7.07 -10.34 15.27
C THR A 17 -6.86 -11.84 15.51
N LEU A 18 -5.65 -12.32 15.28
CA LEU A 18 -5.23 -13.58 15.86
C LEU A 18 -5.12 -13.33 17.36
N ASP A 19 -6.07 -13.89 18.11
CA ASP A 19 -6.07 -13.96 19.56
C ASP A 19 -4.90 -14.88 19.97
N TYR A 20 -3.74 -14.29 20.24
CA TYR A 20 -2.51 -15.01 20.59
C TYR A 20 -2.60 -15.78 21.92
N GLU A 21 -3.67 -15.61 22.70
CA GLU A 21 -3.82 -16.27 24.00
C GLU A 21 -4.50 -17.65 23.96
N LYS A 22 -4.96 -18.15 22.80
CA LYS A 22 -5.69 -19.41 22.69
C LYS A 22 -5.02 -20.54 21.95
N VAL A 23 -3.74 -20.45 21.61
CA VAL A 23 -3.03 -21.62 21.08
C VAL A 23 -2.43 -22.43 22.23
N LYS A 24 -3.26 -23.24 22.90
CA LYS A 24 -2.76 -24.35 23.73
C LYS A 24 -2.22 -25.43 22.78
N ILE A 25 -0.89 -25.52 22.73
CA ILE A 25 -0.19 -26.62 22.06
C ILE A 25 -0.51 -27.92 22.78
N THR A 26 -1.36 -28.73 22.20
CA THR A 26 -1.47 -30.14 22.61
C THR A 26 -0.52 -30.92 21.73
N THR A 27 0.61 -31.28 22.30
CA THR A 27 1.61 -32.16 21.67
C THR A 27 1.02 -33.56 21.51
N THR A 28 0.77 -34.02 20.29
CA THR A 28 0.89 -35.46 19.95
C THR A 28 0.85 -35.68 18.43
N ARG A 29 1.91 -36.34 17.93
CA ARG A 29 2.08 -37.07 16.67
C ARG A 29 2.41 -36.30 15.40
N GLN A 30 3.61 -36.63 14.95
CA GLN A 30 4.17 -36.57 13.60
C GLN A 30 3.12 -36.51 12.48
N THR A 31 2.96 -35.34 11.91
CA THR A 31 2.56 -35.12 10.54
C THR A 31 3.54 -34.16 9.93
N ASN A 32 4.07 -34.47 8.76
CA ASN A 32 4.85 -33.53 7.94
C ASN A 32 4.06 -32.26 7.76
N THR A 33 4.27 -31.30 8.65
CA THR A 33 3.84 -29.92 8.42
C THR A 33 4.84 -29.35 7.42
N MET A 34 4.43 -29.19 6.16
CA MET A 34 5.05 -28.19 5.30
C MET A 34 4.97 -26.90 6.13
N GLU A 35 6.12 -26.43 6.61
CA GLU A 35 6.25 -25.05 7.08
C GLU A 35 5.91 -24.18 5.87
N THR A 36 4.70 -23.63 5.84
CA THR A 36 4.35 -22.64 4.83
C THR A 36 5.23 -21.44 5.10
N GLU A 37 6.10 -21.11 4.14
CA GLU A 37 6.87 -19.87 4.19
C GLU A 37 5.91 -18.72 4.52
N PRO A 38 6.31 -17.80 5.42
CA PRO A 38 5.43 -16.70 5.80
C PRO A 38 5.13 -15.84 4.58
N LEU A 39 3.85 -15.47 4.40
CA LEU A 39 3.39 -14.67 3.28
C LEU A 39 4.16 -13.34 3.19
N THR A 40 4.73 -13.10 2.02
CA THR A 40 5.41 -11.84 1.68
C THR A 40 4.39 -10.75 1.41
N ARG A 41 4.41 -9.69 2.19
CA ARG A 41 3.49 -8.56 2.03
C ARG A 41 4.23 -7.30 1.59
N GLY A 42 3.60 -6.53 0.72
CA GLY A 42 4.20 -5.33 0.19
C GLY A 42 3.24 -4.16 0.04
N ILE A 43 3.81 -2.97 0.02
CA ILE A 43 3.15 -1.77 -0.44
C ILE A 43 3.97 -1.14 -1.56
N VAL A 44 3.31 -0.86 -2.69
CA VAL A 44 3.89 -0.11 -3.80
C VAL A 44 3.36 1.31 -3.75
N LEU A 45 4.25 2.28 -3.58
CA LEU A 45 3.94 3.70 -3.49
C LEU A 45 4.16 4.37 -4.84
N PHE A 46 3.13 4.51 -5.65
CA PHE A 46 3.22 5.27 -6.90
C PHE A 46 3.32 6.76 -6.64
N GLY A 47 4.18 7.46 -7.40
CA GLY A 47 4.50 8.84 -7.11
C GLY A 47 5.56 9.01 -6.01
N ALA A 48 6.42 8.02 -5.85
CA ALA A 48 7.41 7.92 -4.77
C ALA A 48 8.40 9.08 -4.68
N THR A 49 8.58 9.86 -5.75
CA THR A 49 9.44 11.05 -5.75
C THR A 49 8.69 12.32 -5.33
N GLY A 50 7.38 12.24 -5.11
CA GLY A 50 6.52 13.35 -4.73
C GLY A 50 6.58 13.69 -3.24
N ASP A 51 6.10 14.90 -2.91
CA ASP A 51 6.07 15.41 -1.53
C ASP A 51 5.24 14.56 -0.58
N LEU A 52 4.09 14.05 -1.05
CA LEU A 52 3.21 13.21 -0.23
C LEU A 52 3.93 11.96 0.25
N CYS A 53 4.60 11.24 -0.66
CA CYS A 53 5.37 10.06 -0.31
C CYS A 53 6.44 10.37 0.74
N LYS A 54 7.26 11.40 0.49
CA LYS A 54 8.38 11.77 1.35
C LYS A 54 7.96 12.31 2.71
N ARG A 55 6.95 13.19 2.74
CA ARG A 55 6.57 13.92 3.95
C ARG A 55 5.49 13.24 4.78
N LYS A 56 4.75 12.30 4.20
CA LYS A 56 3.59 11.68 4.88
C LYS A 56 3.65 10.16 4.88
N LEU A 57 3.78 9.51 3.70
CA LEU A 57 3.66 8.06 3.61
C LEU A 57 4.85 7.35 4.26
N ILE A 58 6.07 7.70 3.89
CA ILE A 58 7.27 7.08 4.47
C ILE A 58 7.37 7.33 5.97
N PRO A 59 7.19 8.57 6.50
CA PRO A 59 7.16 8.77 7.95
C PRO A 59 6.07 7.98 8.67
N ALA A 60 4.90 7.81 8.05
CA ALA A 60 3.81 7.02 8.64
C ALA A 60 4.15 5.53 8.67
N LEU A 61 4.72 4.98 7.58
CA LEU A 61 5.16 3.59 7.52
C LEU A 61 6.30 3.33 8.52
N HIS A 62 7.24 4.26 8.66
CA HIS A 62 8.29 4.16 9.67
C HIS A 62 7.72 4.07 11.08
N LYS A 63 6.74 4.92 11.43
CA LYS A 63 6.08 4.85 12.74
C LYS A 63 5.32 3.54 12.99
N LEU A 64 4.73 2.95 11.94
CA LEU A 64 4.10 1.64 12.04
C LEU A 64 5.16 0.55 12.26
N TRP A 65 6.28 0.66 11.58
CA TRP A 65 7.43 -0.23 11.74
C TRP A 65 8.02 -0.15 13.16
N GLU A 66 8.26 1.06 13.69
CA GLU A 66 8.74 1.28 15.08
C GLU A 66 7.82 0.67 16.14
N LYS A 67 6.53 0.53 15.84
CA LYS A 67 5.51 -0.02 16.76
C LYS A 67 5.23 -1.51 16.52
N ASP A 68 6.02 -2.19 15.69
CA ASP A 68 5.78 -3.58 15.27
C ASP A 68 4.37 -3.84 14.72
N LEU A 69 3.78 -2.83 14.05
CA LEU A 69 2.46 -2.92 13.45
C LEU A 69 2.49 -3.35 11.96
N LEU A 70 3.67 -3.43 11.36
CA LEU A 70 3.84 -4.02 10.04
C LEU A 70 4.12 -5.52 10.15
N PRO A 71 3.72 -6.32 9.15
CA PRO A 71 4.10 -7.73 9.08
C PRO A 71 5.62 -7.90 9.11
N LYS A 72 6.12 -9.02 9.64
CA LYS A 72 7.57 -9.27 9.72
C LYS A 72 8.27 -9.28 8.36
N GLN A 73 7.59 -9.79 7.34
CA GLN A 73 8.06 -9.76 5.95
C GLN A 73 7.23 -8.73 5.18
N PHE A 74 7.55 -7.46 5.36
CA PHE A 74 6.88 -6.36 4.70
C PHE A 74 7.88 -5.51 3.91
N PHE A 75 7.58 -5.30 2.62
CA PHE A 75 8.42 -4.52 1.73
C PHE A 75 7.71 -3.25 1.28
N ILE A 76 8.48 -2.18 1.14
CA ILE A 76 8.00 -0.87 0.69
C ILE A 76 8.71 -0.54 -0.62
N THR A 77 8.00 -0.54 -1.73
CA THR A 77 8.55 -0.22 -3.04
C THR A 77 8.07 1.15 -3.49
N GLY A 78 8.99 2.09 -3.61
CA GLY A 78 8.73 3.36 -4.26
C GLY A 78 8.73 3.19 -5.78
N ALA A 79 7.67 3.65 -6.45
CA ALA A 79 7.54 3.58 -7.90
C ALA A 79 7.31 4.99 -8.49
N ALA A 80 8.14 5.42 -9.43
CA ALA A 80 7.98 6.68 -10.13
C ALA A 80 8.66 6.65 -11.50
N ARG A 81 8.27 7.54 -12.40
CA ARG A 81 8.79 7.56 -13.78
C ARG A 81 10.28 7.90 -13.92
N ARG A 82 10.82 8.68 -12.96
CA ARG A 82 12.24 9.05 -12.99
C ARG A 82 13.09 7.88 -12.52
N ASP A 83 14.09 7.53 -13.30
CA ASP A 83 15.10 6.56 -12.88
C ASP A 83 16.20 7.29 -12.09
N ILE A 84 16.06 7.27 -10.77
CA ILE A 84 17.06 7.87 -9.86
C ILE A 84 17.84 6.84 -9.06
N GLY A 85 17.47 5.57 -9.19
CA GLY A 85 18.03 4.48 -8.41
C GLY A 85 17.60 4.47 -6.93
N VAL A 86 17.73 3.31 -6.31
CA VAL A 86 17.26 3.07 -4.93
C VAL A 86 18.02 3.92 -3.90
N ASP A 87 19.35 4.04 -4.02
CA ASP A 87 20.16 4.78 -3.06
C ASP A 87 19.84 6.28 -3.06
N ALA A 88 19.73 6.87 -4.26
CA ALA A 88 19.38 8.28 -4.38
C ALA A 88 17.93 8.54 -3.88
N TRP A 89 17.01 7.61 -4.12
CA TRP A 89 15.66 7.71 -3.58
C TRP A 89 15.67 7.64 -2.04
N LYS A 90 16.31 6.63 -1.43
CA LYS A 90 16.45 6.51 0.03
C LYS A 90 17.07 7.76 0.65
N LYS A 91 18.16 8.26 0.08
CA LYS A 91 18.80 9.50 0.52
C LYS A 91 17.86 10.72 0.46
N SER A 92 16.95 10.75 -0.52
CA SER A 92 15.98 11.84 -0.68
C SER A 92 14.84 11.83 0.34
N LEU A 93 14.67 10.73 1.10
CA LEU A 93 13.61 10.58 2.12
C LEU A 93 13.97 11.25 3.45
N GLY A 94 15.25 11.44 3.73
CA GLY A 94 15.77 11.90 5.01
C GLY A 94 16.51 10.80 5.78
N GLU A 95 16.68 11.00 7.08
CA GLU A 95 17.38 10.06 7.95
C GLU A 95 16.42 9.07 8.57
N TYR A 96 16.70 7.78 8.37
CA TYR A 96 15.97 6.66 8.95
C TYR A 96 16.96 5.57 9.39
N PRO A 97 16.59 4.71 10.37
CA PRO A 97 17.39 3.55 10.76
C PRO A 97 17.69 2.64 9.55
N GLU A 98 18.87 2.06 9.51
CA GLU A 98 19.26 1.16 8.40
C GLU A 98 18.30 -0.02 8.27
N GLU A 99 17.83 -0.57 9.40
CA GLU A 99 16.90 -1.69 9.45
C GLU A 99 15.58 -1.37 8.77
N PHE A 100 15.09 -0.13 8.90
CA PHE A 100 13.92 0.34 8.15
C PHE A 100 14.26 0.55 6.67
N LEU A 101 15.42 1.13 6.35
CA LEU A 101 15.86 1.35 4.98
C LEU A 101 16.05 0.03 4.21
N TYR A 102 16.35 -1.09 4.87
CA TYR A 102 16.38 -2.40 4.24
C TYR A 102 15.01 -2.86 3.72
N GLN A 103 13.92 -2.38 4.30
CA GLN A 103 12.56 -2.69 3.84
C GLN A 103 12.15 -1.90 2.58
N LEU A 104 12.97 -0.91 2.18
CA LEU A 104 12.66 0.00 1.09
C LEU A 104 13.38 -0.40 -0.20
N ASP A 105 12.65 -0.38 -1.29
CA ASP A 105 13.18 -0.50 -2.65
C ASP A 105 12.61 0.58 -3.57
N TYR A 106 13.19 0.75 -4.75
CA TYR A 106 12.75 1.75 -5.72
C TYR A 106 12.80 1.22 -7.14
N VAL A 107 11.71 1.41 -7.86
CA VAL A 107 11.57 0.99 -9.26
C VAL A 107 11.21 2.18 -10.13
N SER A 108 11.94 2.36 -11.23
CA SER A 108 11.51 3.26 -12.30
C SER A 108 10.33 2.64 -13.03
N CYS A 109 9.14 3.20 -12.80
CA CYS A 109 7.89 2.66 -13.30
C CYS A 109 6.95 3.76 -13.82
N ASP A 110 6.49 3.58 -15.05
CA ASP A 110 5.42 4.40 -15.64
C ASP A 110 4.11 3.61 -15.63
N LEU A 111 3.12 4.13 -14.91
CA LEU A 111 1.77 3.56 -14.82
C LEU A 111 1.05 3.42 -16.18
N SER A 112 1.51 4.14 -17.20
CA SER A 112 0.94 4.04 -18.56
C SER A 112 1.54 2.92 -19.41
N SER A 113 2.57 2.23 -18.92
CA SER A 113 3.30 1.18 -19.64
C SER A 113 3.19 -0.17 -18.94
N GLN A 114 2.60 -1.16 -19.59
CA GLN A 114 2.52 -2.54 -19.08
C GLN A 114 3.91 -3.15 -18.85
N GLU A 115 4.84 -2.93 -19.78
CA GLU A 115 6.23 -3.39 -19.65
C GLU A 115 6.88 -2.81 -18.38
N SER A 116 6.55 -1.56 -18.06
CA SER A 116 7.07 -0.88 -16.88
C SER A 116 6.49 -1.48 -15.58
N LEU A 117 5.23 -1.91 -15.59
CA LEU A 117 4.58 -2.55 -14.44
C LEU A 117 5.17 -3.94 -14.13
N ASN A 118 5.69 -4.65 -15.14
CA ASN A 118 6.36 -5.94 -14.94
C ASN A 118 7.66 -5.84 -14.13
N LYS A 119 8.15 -4.64 -13.86
CA LYS A 119 9.32 -4.40 -13.00
C LYS A 119 8.97 -4.33 -11.51
N LEU A 120 7.69 -4.29 -11.19
CA LEU A 120 7.24 -4.28 -9.78
C LEU A 120 7.55 -5.62 -9.14
N PRO A 121 7.88 -5.65 -7.84
CA PRO A 121 8.16 -6.88 -7.13
C PRO A 121 6.90 -7.75 -7.05
N GLU A 122 7.08 -9.04 -7.18
CA GLU A 122 6.05 -10.03 -6.87
C GLU A 122 5.97 -10.22 -5.35
N THR A 123 4.76 -10.12 -4.81
CA THR A 123 4.46 -10.39 -3.41
C THR A 123 3.13 -11.13 -3.30
N ASP A 124 2.98 -11.92 -2.24
CA ASP A 124 1.76 -12.71 -2.01
C ASP A 124 0.55 -11.84 -1.67
N ASP A 125 0.78 -10.66 -1.10
CA ASP A 125 -0.25 -9.70 -0.70
C ASP A 125 0.26 -8.26 -0.94
N THR A 126 -0.31 -7.55 -1.90
CA THR A 126 0.17 -6.23 -2.32
C THR A 126 -0.88 -5.14 -2.16
N THR A 127 -0.45 -4.03 -1.59
CA THR A 127 -1.23 -2.78 -1.56
C THR A 127 -0.60 -1.76 -2.51
N TYR A 128 -1.34 -1.32 -3.52
CA TYR A 128 -0.94 -0.29 -4.48
C TYR A 128 -1.47 1.07 -4.03
N PHE A 129 -0.60 1.93 -3.53
CA PHE A 129 -0.95 3.26 -3.08
C PHE A 129 -0.74 4.27 -4.22
N LEU A 130 -1.81 4.88 -4.70
CA LEU A 130 -1.78 5.83 -5.81
C LEU A 130 -1.57 7.27 -5.28
N SER A 131 -0.32 7.63 -4.94
CA SER A 131 0.01 9.01 -4.61
C SER A 131 0.40 9.81 -5.86
N VAL A 132 -0.51 9.79 -6.83
CA VAL A 132 -0.43 10.46 -8.13
C VAL A 132 -1.61 11.41 -8.30
N PRO A 133 -1.55 12.38 -9.23
CA PRO A 133 -2.69 13.25 -9.50
C PRO A 133 -3.96 12.46 -9.84
N PRO A 134 -5.17 12.93 -9.42
CA PRO A 134 -6.44 12.23 -9.62
C PRO A 134 -6.73 11.84 -11.07
N GLU A 135 -6.26 12.63 -12.03
CA GLU A 135 -6.42 12.38 -13.47
C GLU A 135 -5.68 11.11 -13.94
N ARG A 136 -4.82 10.55 -13.08
CA ARG A 136 -4.08 9.32 -13.35
C ARG A 136 -4.72 8.08 -12.74
N TYR A 137 -5.71 8.21 -11.88
CA TYR A 137 -6.32 7.06 -11.18
C TYR A 137 -6.96 6.06 -12.13
N GLU A 138 -7.73 6.54 -13.12
CA GLU A 138 -8.34 5.68 -14.13
C GLU A 138 -7.30 4.81 -14.84
N TRP A 139 -6.28 5.46 -15.43
CA TRP A 139 -5.19 4.77 -16.11
C TRP A 139 -4.44 3.79 -15.21
N ALA A 140 -4.17 4.20 -13.99
CA ALA A 140 -3.50 3.35 -13.01
C ALA A 140 -4.30 2.07 -12.73
N ILE A 141 -5.60 2.20 -12.46
CA ILE A 141 -6.49 1.06 -12.15
C ILE A 141 -6.59 0.12 -13.35
N ILE A 142 -6.82 0.67 -14.56
CA ILE A 142 -6.95 -0.12 -15.79
C ILE A 142 -5.65 -0.88 -16.07
N ASN A 143 -4.51 -0.21 -16.01
CA ASN A 143 -3.23 -0.83 -16.35
C ASN A 143 -2.77 -1.85 -15.29
N LEU A 144 -2.96 -1.58 -14.01
CA LEU A 144 -2.69 -2.55 -12.94
C LEU A 144 -3.58 -3.79 -13.12
N LYS A 145 -4.85 -3.62 -13.48
CA LYS A 145 -5.76 -4.73 -13.75
C LYS A 145 -5.36 -5.53 -14.99
N GLN A 146 -5.03 -4.85 -16.08
CA GLN A 146 -4.58 -5.50 -17.32
C GLN A 146 -3.25 -6.24 -17.16
N GLY A 147 -2.39 -5.75 -16.28
CA GLY A 147 -1.14 -6.42 -15.90
C GLY A 147 -1.31 -7.59 -14.93
N GLY A 148 -2.53 -7.95 -14.56
CA GLY A 148 -2.79 -9.05 -13.62
C GLY A 148 -2.55 -8.71 -12.15
N LEU A 149 -2.05 -7.50 -11.85
CA LEU A 149 -1.63 -7.08 -10.51
C LEU A 149 -2.81 -6.88 -9.54
N LEU A 150 -4.04 -6.84 -10.06
CA LEU A 150 -5.27 -6.68 -9.28
C LEU A 150 -6.26 -7.84 -9.50
N ASP A 151 -5.78 -9.00 -9.92
CA ASP A 151 -6.65 -10.13 -10.25
C ASP A 151 -7.24 -10.81 -9.04
N ASP A 152 -6.44 -11.02 -8.00
CA ASP A 152 -6.93 -11.62 -6.77
C ASP A 152 -7.43 -10.54 -5.78
N PRO A 153 -8.74 -10.49 -5.52
CA PRO A 153 -9.31 -9.51 -4.60
C PRO A 153 -9.05 -9.79 -3.12
N GLU A 154 -8.46 -10.92 -2.76
CA GLU A 154 -8.07 -11.22 -1.37
C GLU A 154 -6.67 -10.69 -1.06
N THR A 155 -5.80 -10.66 -2.06
CA THR A 155 -4.37 -10.36 -1.88
C THR A 155 -3.91 -9.07 -2.55
N SER A 156 -4.74 -8.43 -3.38
CA SER A 156 -4.38 -7.17 -4.04
C SER A 156 -5.35 -6.03 -3.73
N ARG A 157 -4.83 -4.85 -3.43
CA ARG A 157 -5.62 -3.68 -3.01
C ARG A 157 -5.09 -2.41 -3.62
N VAL A 158 -6.00 -1.46 -3.85
CA VAL A 158 -5.67 -0.11 -4.32
C VAL A 158 -6.10 0.91 -3.26
N VAL A 159 -5.21 1.81 -2.93
CA VAL A 159 -5.48 2.97 -2.08
C VAL A 159 -5.46 4.22 -2.95
N ILE A 160 -6.56 4.96 -2.93
CA ILE A 160 -6.73 6.23 -3.62
C ILE A 160 -7.05 7.34 -2.63
N GLU A 161 -6.54 8.53 -2.89
CA GLU A 161 -6.73 9.71 -2.04
C GLU A 161 -7.76 10.67 -2.63
N LYS A 162 -8.38 11.49 -1.77
CA LYS A 162 -9.15 12.63 -2.23
C LYS A 162 -8.25 13.66 -2.92
N PRO A 163 -8.80 14.36 -3.94
CA PRO A 163 -10.16 14.26 -4.47
C PRO A 163 -10.35 13.06 -5.39
N PHE A 164 -11.52 12.39 -5.30
CA PHE A 164 -11.91 11.27 -6.19
C PHE A 164 -12.43 11.74 -7.55
N GLY A 165 -12.14 12.95 -7.92
CA GLY A 165 -12.57 13.71 -9.06
C GLY A 165 -12.56 15.19 -8.70
N TYR A 166 -12.71 16.05 -9.67
CA TYR A 166 -12.75 17.51 -9.49
C TYR A 166 -14.19 18.07 -9.55
N ASP A 167 -15.15 17.26 -10.00
CA ASP A 167 -16.57 17.53 -10.00
C ASP A 167 -17.37 16.22 -9.88
N TYR A 168 -18.71 16.32 -9.84
CA TYR A 168 -19.58 15.16 -9.75
C TYR A 168 -19.40 14.18 -10.92
N LYS A 169 -19.26 14.69 -12.15
CA LYS A 169 -19.14 13.83 -13.35
C LYS A 169 -17.86 13.03 -13.36
N SER A 170 -16.75 13.65 -13.00
CA SER A 170 -15.44 12.97 -12.93
C SER A 170 -15.37 11.98 -11.76
N ALA A 171 -16.06 12.27 -10.64
CA ALA A 171 -16.17 11.35 -9.53
C ALA A 171 -17.03 10.13 -9.88
N ASP A 172 -18.18 10.33 -10.52
CA ASP A 172 -19.08 9.28 -11.00
C ASP A 172 -18.40 8.41 -12.06
N HIS A 173 -17.66 9.03 -12.99
CA HIS A 173 -16.87 8.32 -13.98
C HIS A 173 -15.80 7.43 -13.32
N LEU A 174 -15.01 7.97 -12.39
CA LEU A 174 -14.01 7.19 -11.67
C LEU A 174 -14.64 6.05 -10.87
N GLN A 175 -15.78 6.29 -10.23
CA GLN A 175 -16.55 5.25 -9.54
C GLN A 175 -16.94 4.12 -10.50
N SER A 176 -17.43 4.46 -11.70
CA SER A 176 -17.77 3.48 -12.74
C SER A 176 -16.56 2.66 -13.21
N VAL A 177 -15.38 3.28 -13.30
CA VAL A 177 -14.12 2.58 -13.62
C VAL A 177 -13.77 1.60 -12.51
N VAL A 178 -13.83 2.05 -11.26
CA VAL A 178 -13.56 1.20 -10.08
C VAL A 178 -14.49 -0.02 -10.07
N GLU A 179 -15.78 0.16 -10.19
CA GLU A 179 -16.78 -0.91 -10.16
C GLU A 179 -16.63 -1.93 -11.30
N ARG A 180 -16.17 -1.47 -12.46
CA ARG A 180 -15.93 -2.32 -13.62
C ARG A 180 -14.72 -3.22 -13.47
N HIS A 181 -13.66 -2.74 -12.81
CA HIS A 181 -12.37 -3.40 -12.79
C HIS A 181 -12.02 -4.05 -11.44
N LEU A 182 -12.62 -3.59 -10.35
CA LEU A 182 -12.26 -3.98 -8.99
C LEU A 182 -13.48 -4.44 -8.18
N ARG A 183 -13.23 -5.23 -7.17
CA ARG A 183 -14.21 -5.50 -6.11
C ARG A 183 -14.11 -4.41 -5.05
N GLU A 184 -15.22 -4.02 -4.43
CA GLU A 184 -15.24 -2.97 -3.40
C GLU A 184 -14.23 -3.24 -2.26
N LYS A 185 -14.02 -4.50 -1.89
CA LYS A 185 -13.05 -4.89 -0.87
C LYS A 185 -11.58 -4.65 -1.24
N GLN A 186 -11.30 -4.40 -2.53
CA GLN A 186 -9.95 -4.08 -3.02
C GLN A 186 -9.66 -2.57 -2.96
N VAL A 187 -10.67 -1.72 -2.78
CA VAL A 187 -10.53 -0.27 -2.95
C VAL A 187 -10.64 0.44 -1.61
N TYR A 188 -9.59 1.16 -1.25
CA TYR A 188 -9.53 1.97 -0.04
C TYR A 188 -9.47 3.44 -0.41
N ARG A 189 -10.48 4.20 -0.01
CA ARG A 189 -10.56 5.64 -0.25
C ARG A 189 -10.14 6.37 1.02
N ILE A 190 -9.12 7.22 0.93
CA ILE A 190 -8.58 7.96 2.07
C ILE A 190 -9.08 9.39 2.05
N ASP A 191 -9.54 9.87 3.21
CA ASP A 191 -9.86 11.27 3.45
C ASP A 191 -8.94 11.83 4.53
N HIS A 192 -8.06 12.76 4.16
CA HIS A 192 -7.16 13.42 5.11
C HIS A 192 -7.86 14.26 6.17
N TYR A 193 -9.11 14.69 5.92
CA TYR A 193 -9.88 15.48 6.89
C TYR A 193 -10.29 14.67 8.11
N LEU A 194 -10.60 13.38 7.93
CA LEU A 194 -11.01 12.51 9.03
C LEU A 194 -9.86 12.17 9.99
N GLY A 195 -8.63 12.46 9.59
CA GLY A 195 -7.43 12.21 10.40
C GLY A 195 -6.87 13.42 11.14
N LYS A 196 -7.50 14.58 11.08
CA LYS A 196 -7.06 15.74 11.86
C LYS A 196 -7.53 15.64 13.30
N ASP A 197 -6.64 15.91 14.25
CA ASP A 197 -6.93 15.85 15.70
C ASP A 197 -8.17 16.67 16.09
N THR A 198 -8.44 17.76 15.37
CA THR A 198 -9.63 18.61 15.55
C THR A 198 -10.95 17.92 15.18
N VAL A 199 -10.94 16.88 14.34
CA VAL A 199 -12.15 16.15 13.93
C VAL A 199 -12.37 14.93 14.82
N ASN A 200 -11.29 14.35 15.37
CA ASN A 200 -11.38 13.19 16.26
C ASN A 200 -11.83 13.55 17.69
N ASN A 201 -11.92 14.85 18.00
CA ASN A 201 -12.33 15.35 19.33
C ASN A 201 -13.78 15.91 19.34
N ILE A 202 -14.55 15.66 18.30
CA ILE A 202 -15.99 15.94 18.24
C ILE A 202 -16.78 14.64 18.45
#